data_1768231d6aecfcea70f3deac54eafdb2
#
_entry.id   1768231d6aecfcea70f3deac54eafdb2
#
_cell.length_a   1.000
_cell.length_b   1.000
_cell.length_c   1.000
_cell.angle_alpha   90.00
_cell.angle_beta   90.00
_cell.angle_gamma   90.00
#
_symmetry.space_group_name_H-M   'P 1'
#
loop_
_entity.id
_entity.type
_entity.pdbx_description
1 polymer ?
#
loop_
_entity_poly.entity_id
_entity_poly.type
_entity_poly.pdbx_seq_one_letter_code
_entity_poly.pdbx_strand_id
1 'polypeptide(L)'
;MPVNSHSKIAFVGTGIMGSAIAGHILDAGYDVTVTNRTKAKAEGLLARGAAWADTPAEAAKDADVVFTMVGYPTDVEDVYLSTDGLIRVAKRGAWLIDLTTSSPQLARDIHDAAEVEDKHAFDCPVTGGQKGAEDGTLTLIVGASEEESAPVLPILETFSSKIMYFDQPGGGQTAKLCNQVSLASCMVGYADALALAEQAGIDQRQVLELMANGTGGSGASKALAPKALDGDYKPGFMVEHLRKDIALALQRAEDLDVAMPGAETAFTLFDMLCQIGGSRMGTQALSLLYSDEATGAAAGLDWSLLNPEDYGAGDGCGCGHEHGEGGCCGGHGEGHGHGEGGCCHHHEEA
;
A
#
# COMPACT_ATOMS: atom_id res chain seq x y z
N MET A 1 -32.74 2.68 -4.56
CA MET A 1 -33.32 2.86 -5.93
C MET A 1 -32.32 2.29 -6.93
N PRO A 2 -32.72 1.70 -8.05
CA PRO A 2 -31.77 1.23 -9.04
C PRO A 2 -30.99 2.42 -9.60
N VAL A 3 -29.66 2.29 -9.63
CA VAL A 3 -28.75 3.28 -10.23
C VAL A 3 -28.97 3.29 -11.75
N ASN A 4 -29.03 4.49 -12.34
CA ASN A 4 -29.22 4.68 -13.78
C ASN A 4 -28.40 5.90 -14.26
N SER A 5 -28.48 6.20 -15.56
CA SER A 5 -27.72 7.31 -16.18
C SER A 5 -28.04 8.71 -15.61
N HIS A 6 -29.08 8.86 -14.80
CA HIS A 6 -29.45 10.13 -14.15
C HIS A 6 -29.07 10.14 -12.65
N SER A 7 -28.42 9.08 -12.16
CA SER A 7 -27.99 9.01 -10.78
C SER A 7 -26.92 10.06 -10.50
N LYS A 8 -27.05 10.76 -9.38
CA LYS A 8 -26.11 11.75 -8.90
C LYS A 8 -24.99 11.07 -8.14
N ILE A 9 -23.76 11.37 -8.51
CA ILE A 9 -22.57 10.78 -7.90
C ILE A 9 -21.83 11.85 -7.10
N ALA A 10 -21.49 11.55 -5.86
CA ALA A 10 -20.53 12.32 -5.10
C ALA A 10 -19.17 11.59 -5.11
N PHE A 11 -18.09 12.33 -5.24
CA PHE A 11 -16.75 11.79 -5.17
C PHE A 11 -15.89 12.58 -4.17
N VAL A 12 -15.49 11.92 -3.08
CA VAL A 12 -14.71 12.49 -1.99
C VAL A 12 -13.24 12.08 -2.14
N GLY A 13 -12.37 13.06 -2.41
CA GLY A 13 -10.94 12.83 -2.57
C GLY A 13 -10.49 12.78 -4.03
N THR A 14 -10.03 13.92 -4.55
CA THR A 14 -9.52 14.09 -5.91
C THR A 14 -7.98 14.10 -5.94
N GLY A 15 -7.37 13.08 -5.30
CA GLY A 15 -5.94 12.80 -5.41
C GLY A 15 -5.59 12.20 -6.77
N ILE A 16 -4.37 11.65 -6.91
CA ILE A 16 -3.87 11.06 -8.17
C ILE A 16 -4.85 10.02 -8.72
N MET A 17 -5.27 9.07 -7.89
CA MET A 17 -6.20 8.01 -8.28
C MET A 17 -7.64 8.54 -8.40
N GLY A 18 -8.11 9.26 -7.38
CA GLY A 18 -9.49 9.71 -7.31
C GLY A 18 -9.88 10.66 -8.44
N SER A 19 -8.97 11.54 -8.88
CA SER A 19 -9.24 12.41 -10.05
C SER A 19 -9.44 11.62 -11.35
N ALA A 20 -8.65 10.56 -11.56
CA ALA A 20 -8.77 9.73 -12.74
C ALA A 20 -10.10 8.93 -12.72
N ILE A 21 -10.42 8.31 -11.57
CA ILE A 21 -11.66 7.54 -11.40
C ILE A 21 -12.89 8.43 -11.57
N ALA A 22 -12.95 9.58 -10.86
CA ALA A 22 -14.04 10.54 -11.01
C ALA A 22 -14.18 11.05 -12.45
N GLY A 23 -13.05 11.16 -13.15
CA GLY A 23 -13.00 11.51 -14.56
C GLY A 23 -13.68 10.49 -15.47
N HIS A 24 -13.44 9.20 -15.28
CA HIS A 24 -14.12 8.14 -16.05
C HIS A 24 -15.64 8.11 -15.79
N ILE A 25 -16.06 8.30 -14.52
CA ILE A 25 -17.48 8.39 -14.17
C ILE A 25 -18.14 9.58 -14.86
N LEU A 26 -17.46 10.74 -14.88
CA LEU A 26 -17.93 11.95 -15.56
C LEU A 26 -18.03 11.74 -17.08
N ASP A 27 -17.02 11.12 -17.71
CA ASP A 27 -17.02 10.82 -19.16
C ASP A 27 -18.10 9.81 -19.55
N ALA A 28 -18.51 8.93 -18.63
CA ALA A 28 -19.64 8.04 -18.83
C ALA A 28 -21.01 8.77 -18.76
N GLY A 29 -21.02 10.07 -18.49
CA GLY A 29 -22.20 10.93 -18.53
C GLY A 29 -22.99 11.04 -17.23
N TYR A 30 -22.41 10.63 -16.11
CA TYR A 30 -23.02 10.80 -14.78
C TYR A 30 -22.87 12.25 -14.29
N ASP A 31 -23.82 12.71 -13.48
CA ASP A 31 -23.77 13.98 -12.78
C ASP A 31 -22.85 13.84 -11.54
N VAL A 32 -21.63 14.38 -11.61
CA VAL A 32 -20.60 14.20 -10.60
C VAL A 32 -20.35 15.47 -9.81
N THR A 33 -20.52 15.40 -8.49
CA THR A 33 -20.09 16.43 -7.53
C THR A 33 -18.83 15.97 -6.82
N VAL A 34 -17.78 16.77 -6.86
CA VAL A 34 -16.49 16.44 -6.25
C VAL A 34 -16.18 17.32 -5.06
N THR A 35 -15.48 16.76 -4.08
CA THR A 35 -14.93 17.49 -2.94
C THR A 35 -13.53 17.00 -2.60
N ASN A 36 -12.66 17.89 -2.13
CA ASN A 36 -11.30 17.56 -1.70
C ASN A 36 -10.77 18.64 -0.75
N ARG A 37 -9.88 18.28 0.17
CA ARG A 37 -9.22 19.28 1.07
C ARG A 37 -8.54 20.40 0.32
N THR A 38 -8.02 20.15 -0.87
CA THR A 38 -7.36 21.14 -1.73
C THR A 38 -8.12 21.29 -3.05
N LYS A 39 -8.91 22.34 -3.21
CA LYS A 39 -9.76 22.58 -4.39
C LYS A 39 -8.98 22.55 -5.71
N ALA A 40 -7.75 23.06 -5.71
CA ALA A 40 -6.89 23.09 -6.91
C ALA A 40 -6.68 21.70 -7.53
N LYS A 41 -6.73 20.61 -6.75
CA LYS A 41 -6.64 19.25 -7.26
C LYS A 41 -7.88 18.79 -8.03
N ALA A 42 -9.00 19.50 -7.92
CA ALA A 42 -10.24 19.20 -8.63
C ALA A 42 -10.43 20.04 -9.91
N GLU A 43 -9.59 21.05 -10.17
CA GLU A 43 -9.77 22.00 -11.28
C GLU A 43 -9.94 21.31 -12.64
N GLY A 44 -9.20 20.24 -12.91
CA GLY A 44 -9.33 19.44 -14.13
C GLY A 44 -10.72 18.81 -14.30
N LEU A 45 -11.33 18.34 -13.20
CA LEU A 45 -12.68 17.77 -13.21
C LEU A 45 -13.74 18.86 -13.35
N LEU A 46 -13.56 19.99 -12.67
CA LEU A 46 -14.46 21.15 -12.75
C LEU A 46 -14.49 21.72 -14.17
N ALA A 47 -13.34 21.83 -14.85
CA ALA A 47 -13.27 22.26 -16.25
C ALA A 47 -13.98 21.29 -17.22
N ARG A 48 -14.17 20.03 -16.82
CA ARG A 48 -14.89 19.00 -17.59
C ARG A 48 -16.38 18.92 -17.24
N GLY A 49 -16.87 19.74 -16.31
CA GLY A 49 -18.28 19.84 -15.94
C GLY A 49 -18.68 19.20 -14.62
N ALA A 50 -17.75 18.72 -13.81
CA ALA A 50 -18.07 18.29 -12.45
C ALA A 50 -18.49 19.49 -11.59
N ALA A 51 -19.42 19.29 -10.65
CA ALA A 51 -19.78 20.28 -9.65
C ALA A 51 -18.80 20.23 -8.47
N TRP A 52 -18.66 21.34 -7.75
CA TRP A 52 -17.86 21.44 -6.52
C TRP A 52 -18.74 21.52 -5.29
N ALA A 53 -18.36 20.80 -4.23
CA ALA A 53 -18.88 20.99 -2.88
C ALA A 53 -17.70 21.27 -1.93
N ASP A 54 -17.93 22.15 -0.94
CA ASP A 54 -16.87 22.54 0.00
C ASP A 54 -16.61 21.46 1.06
N THR A 55 -17.59 20.57 1.30
CA THR A 55 -17.48 19.48 2.29
C THR A 55 -17.99 18.15 1.73
N PRO A 56 -17.53 16.99 2.28
CA PRO A 56 -18.10 15.68 1.96
C PRO A 56 -19.61 15.62 2.21
N ALA A 57 -20.08 16.25 3.28
CA ALA A 57 -21.51 16.33 3.64
C ALA A 57 -22.35 17.03 2.56
N GLU A 58 -21.87 18.17 2.05
CA GLU A 58 -22.54 18.89 0.96
C GLU A 58 -22.56 18.09 -0.34
N ALA A 59 -21.44 17.41 -0.68
CA ALA A 59 -21.37 16.57 -1.87
C ALA A 59 -22.35 15.40 -1.81
N ALA A 60 -22.48 14.76 -0.65
CA ALA A 60 -23.26 13.53 -0.46
C ALA A 60 -24.75 13.73 -0.28
N LYS A 61 -25.20 14.93 0.16
CA LYS A 61 -26.58 15.20 0.60
C LYS A 61 -27.66 14.70 -0.36
N ASP A 62 -27.46 14.91 -1.66
CA ASP A 62 -28.41 14.55 -2.71
C ASP A 62 -27.92 13.42 -3.62
N ALA A 63 -26.74 12.84 -3.32
CA ALA A 63 -26.13 11.80 -4.12
C ALA A 63 -26.86 10.45 -3.98
N ASP A 64 -26.93 9.71 -5.09
CA ASP A 64 -27.40 8.32 -5.10
C ASP A 64 -26.26 7.36 -4.76
N VAL A 65 -25.04 7.71 -5.18
CA VAL A 65 -23.82 6.95 -4.93
C VAL A 65 -22.71 7.90 -4.48
N VAL A 66 -22.02 7.56 -3.43
CA VAL A 66 -20.87 8.30 -2.91
C VAL A 66 -19.65 7.41 -2.98
N PHE A 67 -18.63 7.86 -3.69
CA PHE A 67 -17.31 7.23 -3.68
C PHE A 67 -16.37 8.02 -2.79
N THR A 68 -15.54 7.32 -2.04
CA THR A 68 -14.45 7.91 -1.25
C THR A 68 -13.11 7.34 -1.68
N MET A 69 -12.09 8.20 -1.80
CA MET A 69 -10.71 7.81 -2.03
C MET A 69 -9.77 8.80 -1.34
N VAL A 70 -9.50 8.53 -0.08
CA VAL A 70 -8.71 9.38 0.81
C VAL A 70 -7.38 8.74 1.19
N GLY A 71 -6.60 9.33 2.11
CA GLY A 71 -5.23 8.90 2.36
C GLY A 71 -5.08 7.80 3.40
N TYR A 72 -5.81 7.92 4.51
CA TYR A 72 -5.60 7.13 5.73
C TYR A 72 -6.91 6.61 6.31
N PRO A 73 -6.87 5.53 7.14
CA PRO A 73 -8.06 5.05 7.84
C PRO A 73 -8.75 6.11 8.70
N THR A 74 -7.98 7.01 9.33
CA THR A 74 -8.52 8.14 10.09
C THR A 74 -9.29 9.13 9.23
N ASP A 75 -8.83 9.37 8.00
CA ASP A 75 -9.58 10.20 7.03
C ASP A 75 -10.91 9.50 6.65
N VAL A 76 -10.91 8.16 6.49
CA VAL A 76 -12.12 7.38 6.21
C VAL A 76 -13.09 7.46 7.38
N GLU A 77 -12.61 7.23 8.60
CA GLU A 77 -13.40 7.33 9.83
C GLU A 77 -14.05 8.70 9.96
N ASP A 78 -13.29 9.78 9.79
CA ASP A 78 -13.78 11.15 9.84
C ASP A 78 -14.86 11.42 8.78
N VAL A 79 -14.63 10.98 7.53
CA VAL A 79 -15.57 11.19 6.43
C VAL A 79 -16.87 10.43 6.64
N TYR A 80 -16.83 9.22 7.18
CA TYR A 80 -18.03 8.38 7.32
C TYR A 80 -18.74 8.52 8.65
N LEU A 81 -18.02 8.58 9.79
CA LEU A 81 -18.55 8.36 11.13
C LEU A 81 -18.61 9.64 11.99
N SER A 82 -18.05 10.77 11.52
CA SER A 82 -18.17 12.04 12.24
C SER A 82 -19.63 12.52 12.39
N THR A 83 -19.86 13.56 13.17
CA THR A 83 -21.21 14.11 13.45
C THR A 83 -21.94 14.59 12.20
N ASP A 84 -21.21 15.00 11.17
CA ASP A 84 -21.69 15.39 9.84
C ASP A 84 -21.15 14.43 8.76
N GLY A 85 -20.77 13.21 9.16
CA GLY A 85 -20.26 12.17 8.28
C GLY A 85 -21.31 11.59 7.33
N LEU A 86 -20.83 10.88 6.31
CA LEU A 86 -21.63 10.34 5.22
C LEU A 86 -22.78 9.46 5.72
N ILE A 87 -22.57 8.69 6.79
CA ILE A 87 -23.60 7.82 7.39
C ILE A 87 -24.84 8.64 7.82
N ARG A 88 -24.63 9.86 8.30
CA ARG A 88 -25.73 10.72 8.77
C ARG A 88 -26.37 11.54 7.67
N VAL A 89 -25.54 12.08 6.74
CA VAL A 89 -26.00 13.10 5.79
C VAL A 89 -26.48 12.54 4.46
N ALA A 90 -25.98 11.39 4.03
CA ALA A 90 -26.41 10.75 2.79
C ALA A 90 -27.90 10.34 2.90
N LYS A 91 -28.62 10.41 1.78
CA LYS A 91 -30.03 10.03 1.75
C LYS A 91 -30.24 8.54 1.96
N ARG A 92 -31.41 8.16 2.45
CA ARG A 92 -31.81 6.74 2.56
C ARG A 92 -31.73 6.04 1.21
N GLY A 93 -31.20 4.83 1.19
CA GLY A 93 -30.97 4.02 -0.01
C GLY A 93 -29.79 4.48 -0.85
N ALA A 94 -28.96 5.43 -0.37
CA ALA A 94 -27.70 5.79 -1.02
C ALA A 94 -26.67 4.67 -0.89
N TRP A 95 -25.80 4.56 -1.87
CA TRP A 95 -24.65 3.68 -1.89
C TRP A 95 -23.40 4.44 -1.46
N LEU A 96 -22.69 3.92 -0.49
CA LEU A 96 -21.45 4.48 0.06
C LEU A 96 -20.31 3.49 -0.22
N ILE A 97 -19.39 3.84 -1.12
CA ILE A 97 -18.35 2.93 -1.62
C ILE A 97 -16.99 3.51 -1.31
N ASP A 98 -16.24 2.84 -0.43
CA ASP A 98 -14.89 3.25 -0.08
C ASP A 98 -13.84 2.54 -0.96
N LEU A 99 -13.16 3.33 -1.79
CA LEU A 99 -12.06 2.88 -2.65
C LEU A 99 -10.70 2.95 -1.95
N THR A 100 -10.66 3.51 -0.74
CA THR A 100 -9.43 3.68 0.05
C THR A 100 -8.93 2.33 0.57
N THR A 101 -7.61 2.10 0.55
CA THR A 101 -7.03 1.01 1.33
C THR A 101 -7.04 1.38 2.81
N SER A 102 -7.84 0.69 3.60
CA SER A 102 -8.15 1.00 5.00
C SER A 102 -8.20 -0.27 5.87
N SER A 103 -8.70 -0.13 7.10
CA SER A 103 -8.86 -1.24 8.03
C SER A 103 -10.08 -2.11 7.67
N PRO A 104 -9.93 -3.45 7.64
CA PRO A 104 -11.07 -4.35 7.49
C PRO A 104 -12.13 -4.20 8.60
N GLN A 105 -11.72 -3.83 9.83
CA GLN A 105 -12.66 -3.58 10.92
C GLN A 105 -13.46 -2.31 10.67
N LEU A 106 -12.79 -1.21 10.30
CA LEU A 106 -13.48 0.05 9.97
C LEU A 106 -14.48 -0.14 8.83
N ALA A 107 -14.15 -0.95 7.82
CA ALA A 107 -15.08 -1.26 6.73
C ALA A 107 -16.36 -1.97 7.24
N ARG A 108 -16.22 -2.90 8.19
CA ARG A 108 -17.38 -3.54 8.85
C ARG A 108 -18.20 -2.54 9.66
N ASP A 109 -17.54 -1.71 10.46
CA ASP A 109 -18.20 -0.71 11.30
C ASP A 109 -19.00 0.30 10.44
N ILE A 110 -18.45 0.69 9.29
CA ILE A 110 -19.13 1.56 8.31
C ILE A 110 -20.34 0.84 7.69
N HIS A 111 -20.18 -0.42 7.30
CA HIS A 111 -21.27 -1.22 6.75
C HIS A 111 -22.43 -1.33 7.74
N ASP A 112 -22.14 -1.75 8.97
CA ASP A 112 -23.16 -1.92 10.01
C ASP A 112 -23.86 -0.60 10.34
N ALA A 113 -23.11 0.50 10.42
CA ALA A 113 -23.68 1.82 10.65
C ALA A 113 -24.56 2.29 9.47
N ALA A 114 -24.20 1.97 8.24
CA ALA A 114 -25.00 2.30 7.05
C ALA A 114 -26.32 1.53 7.02
N GLU A 115 -26.31 0.24 7.33
CA GLU A 115 -27.51 -0.59 7.41
C GLU A 115 -28.51 -0.06 8.44
N VAL A 116 -28.06 0.38 9.62
CA VAL A 116 -28.92 0.99 10.65
C VAL A 116 -29.64 2.23 10.13
N GLU A 117 -29.03 2.97 9.21
CA GLU A 117 -29.55 4.22 8.65
C GLU A 117 -30.23 4.02 7.26
N ASP A 118 -30.59 2.78 6.91
CA ASP A 118 -31.20 2.40 5.62
C ASP A 118 -30.34 2.85 4.41
N LYS A 119 -29.03 2.65 4.48
CA LYS A 119 -28.07 2.91 3.39
C LYS A 119 -27.27 1.65 3.09
N HIS A 120 -26.62 1.62 1.95
CA HIS A 120 -25.76 0.51 1.54
C HIS A 120 -24.31 0.96 1.59
N ALA A 121 -23.42 0.20 2.23
CA ALA A 121 -22.00 0.50 2.23
C ALA A 121 -21.17 -0.75 2.02
N PHE A 122 -20.11 -0.64 1.22
CA PHE A 122 -19.09 -1.68 1.09
C PHE A 122 -17.72 -1.09 0.78
N ASP A 123 -16.69 -1.82 1.18
CA ASP A 123 -15.31 -1.55 0.83
C ASP A 123 -14.98 -2.09 -0.56
N CYS A 124 -14.28 -1.26 -1.34
CA CYS A 124 -13.92 -1.58 -2.71
C CYS A 124 -12.51 -1.04 -3.04
N PRO A 125 -11.47 -1.41 -2.27
CA PRO A 125 -10.13 -0.99 -2.62
C PRO A 125 -9.73 -1.49 -4.01
N VAL A 126 -8.75 -0.81 -4.61
CA VAL A 126 -8.38 -1.02 -6.00
C VAL A 126 -6.92 -1.44 -6.16
N THR A 127 -6.61 -2.12 -7.27
CA THR A 127 -5.24 -2.36 -7.70
C THR A 127 -5.07 -2.09 -9.19
N GLY A 128 -3.83 -1.72 -9.61
CA GLY A 128 -3.51 -1.29 -10.98
C GLY A 128 -2.67 0.00 -11.00
N GLY A 129 -2.52 0.66 -9.83
CA GLY A 129 -1.73 1.89 -9.67
C GLY A 129 -2.29 3.07 -10.47
N GLN A 130 -1.51 4.14 -10.56
CA GLN A 130 -1.90 5.37 -11.25
C GLN A 130 -2.26 5.10 -12.71
N LYS A 131 -1.44 4.30 -13.41
CA LYS A 131 -1.70 3.99 -14.83
C LYS A 131 -3.04 3.26 -15.02
N GLY A 132 -3.36 2.29 -14.17
CA GLY A 132 -4.65 1.60 -14.23
C GLY A 132 -5.84 2.54 -13.98
N ALA A 133 -5.67 3.53 -13.09
CA ALA A 133 -6.69 4.55 -12.85
C ALA A 133 -6.86 5.47 -14.07
N GLU A 134 -5.77 5.94 -14.67
CA GLU A 134 -5.78 6.79 -15.86
C GLU A 134 -6.38 6.07 -17.08
N ASP A 135 -6.05 4.79 -17.27
CA ASP A 135 -6.52 3.98 -18.39
C ASP A 135 -7.94 3.42 -18.18
N GLY A 136 -8.55 3.56 -17.00
CA GLY A 136 -9.85 2.94 -16.67
C GLY A 136 -9.79 1.41 -16.57
N THR A 137 -8.64 0.85 -16.21
CA THR A 137 -8.37 -0.60 -16.22
C THR A 137 -8.05 -1.19 -14.86
N LEU A 138 -8.52 -0.55 -13.79
CA LEU A 138 -8.31 -1.03 -12.42
C LEU A 138 -8.94 -2.41 -12.22
N THR A 139 -8.38 -3.17 -11.29
CA THR A 139 -9.08 -4.29 -10.67
C THR A 139 -9.70 -3.80 -9.36
N LEU A 140 -11.00 -3.97 -9.23
CA LEU A 140 -11.76 -3.66 -8.03
C LEU A 140 -11.83 -4.89 -7.13
N ILE A 141 -11.73 -4.69 -5.83
CA ILE A 141 -11.68 -5.73 -4.81
C ILE A 141 -12.86 -5.48 -3.86
N VAL A 142 -14.01 -6.04 -4.21
CA VAL A 142 -15.31 -5.70 -3.59
C VAL A 142 -15.55 -6.54 -2.34
N GLY A 143 -15.75 -5.89 -1.20
CA GLY A 143 -16.13 -6.51 0.08
C GLY A 143 -17.66 -6.69 0.22
N ALA A 144 -18.30 -7.14 -0.84
CA ALA A 144 -19.72 -7.49 -0.91
C ALA A 144 -19.89 -8.60 -1.96
N SER A 145 -21.06 -9.22 -2.03
CA SER A 145 -21.40 -10.17 -3.08
C SER A 145 -21.68 -9.47 -4.41
N GLU A 146 -21.63 -10.23 -5.50
CA GLU A 146 -22.00 -9.75 -6.84
C GLU A 146 -23.47 -9.29 -6.88
N GLU A 147 -24.36 -10.01 -6.21
CA GLU A 147 -25.78 -9.68 -6.12
C GLU A 147 -26.02 -8.35 -5.39
N GLU A 148 -25.36 -8.16 -4.24
CA GLU A 148 -25.48 -6.93 -3.45
C GLU A 148 -24.95 -5.71 -4.21
N SER A 149 -23.82 -5.81 -4.90
CA SER A 149 -23.19 -4.71 -5.64
C SER A 149 -23.78 -4.47 -7.04
N ALA A 150 -24.61 -5.39 -7.56
CA ALA A 150 -25.20 -5.31 -8.90
C ALA A 150 -25.84 -3.95 -9.25
N PRO A 151 -26.56 -3.26 -8.32
CA PRO A 151 -27.14 -1.96 -8.62
C PRO A 151 -26.14 -0.87 -9.02
N VAL A 152 -24.89 -0.94 -8.56
CA VAL A 152 -23.84 0.05 -8.84
C VAL A 152 -22.82 -0.44 -9.88
N LEU A 153 -22.93 -1.67 -10.34
CA LEU A 153 -22.05 -2.28 -11.32
C LEU A 153 -21.80 -1.43 -12.57
N PRO A 154 -22.81 -0.78 -13.19
CA PRO A 154 -22.59 0.06 -14.37
C PRO A 154 -21.64 1.24 -14.12
N ILE A 155 -21.56 1.75 -12.88
CA ILE A 155 -20.60 2.80 -12.55
C ILE A 155 -19.21 2.19 -12.31
N LEU A 156 -19.13 1.08 -11.60
CA LEU A 156 -17.85 0.39 -11.31
C LEU A 156 -17.12 -0.01 -12.59
N GLU A 157 -17.85 -0.41 -13.62
CA GLU A 157 -17.32 -0.80 -14.94
C GLU A 157 -16.72 0.40 -15.72
N THR A 158 -17.05 1.64 -15.39
CA THR A 158 -16.50 2.81 -16.08
C THR A 158 -15.00 3.03 -15.87
N PHE A 159 -14.44 2.53 -14.77
CA PHE A 159 -13.03 2.70 -14.39
C PHE A 159 -12.30 1.40 -14.05
N SER A 160 -12.88 0.26 -14.41
CA SER A 160 -12.30 -1.05 -14.14
C SER A 160 -12.33 -1.98 -15.33
N SER A 161 -11.37 -2.89 -15.40
CA SER A 161 -11.35 -4.01 -16.35
C SER A 161 -11.65 -5.34 -15.69
N LYS A 162 -11.64 -5.40 -14.36
CA LYS A 162 -11.90 -6.61 -13.59
C LYS A 162 -12.50 -6.25 -12.23
N ILE A 163 -13.49 -7.01 -11.80
CA ILE A 163 -14.11 -6.92 -10.47
C ILE A 163 -13.98 -8.29 -9.81
N MET A 164 -13.51 -8.30 -8.56
CA MET A 164 -13.37 -9.50 -7.72
C MET A 164 -14.17 -9.31 -6.45
N TYR A 165 -15.01 -10.28 -6.13
CA TYR A 165 -15.91 -10.24 -4.98
C TYR A 165 -15.36 -11.09 -3.84
N PHE A 166 -15.49 -10.61 -2.60
CA PHE A 166 -15.03 -11.27 -1.38
C PHE A 166 -16.16 -11.41 -0.35
N ASP A 167 -17.38 -11.29 -0.81
CA ASP A 167 -18.67 -11.72 -0.24
C ASP A 167 -18.94 -11.35 1.23
N GLN A 168 -18.21 -10.37 1.80
CA GLN A 168 -18.41 -9.92 3.18
C GLN A 168 -17.81 -8.53 3.42
N PRO A 169 -18.40 -7.71 4.29
CA PRO A 169 -17.83 -6.42 4.69
C PRO A 169 -16.41 -6.56 5.26
N GLY A 170 -15.48 -5.74 4.77
CA GLY A 170 -14.05 -5.81 5.09
C GLY A 170 -13.29 -6.94 4.36
N GLY A 171 -13.99 -7.75 3.55
CA GLY A 171 -13.37 -8.80 2.72
C GLY A 171 -12.48 -8.21 1.64
N GLY A 172 -12.93 -7.15 0.99
CA GLY A 172 -12.16 -6.39 0.00
C GLY A 172 -10.87 -5.82 0.60
N GLN A 173 -10.96 -5.20 1.79
CA GLN A 173 -9.78 -4.68 2.50
C GLN A 173 -8.81 -5.80 2.87
N THR A 174 -9.30 -6.91 3.41
CA THR A 174 -8.44 -8.06 3.76
C THR A 174 -7.70 -8.59 2.52
N ALA A 175 -8.40 -8.78 1.40
CA ALA A 175 -7.81 -9.22 0.15
C ALA A 175 -6.80 -8.20 -0.40
N LYS A 176 -7.11 -6.90 -0.29
CA LYS A 176 -6.17 -5.83 -0.64
C LYS A 176 -4.91 -5.87 0.21
N LEU A 177 -5.02 -6.06 1.53
CA LEU A 177 -3.85 -6.17 2.40
C LEU A 177 -2.97 -7.39 2.04
N CYS A 178 -3.56 -8.53 1.69
CA CYS A 178 -2.81 -9.68 1.15
C CYS A 178 -2.01 -9.30 -0.12
N ASN A 179 -2.64 -8.56 -1.03
CA ASN A 179 -1.93 -8.05 -2.22
C ASN A 179 -0.77 -7.12 -1.84
N GLN A 180 -0.94 -6.23 -0.86
CA GLN A 180 0.08 -5.27 -0.45
C GLN A 180 1.27 -5.95 0.24
N VAL A 181 1.04 -6.96 1.07
CA VAL A 181 2.10 -7.81 1.65
C VAL A 181 2.92 -8.49 0.56
N SER A 182 2.24 -9.08 -0.43
CA SER A 182 2.92 -9.71 -1.58
C SER A 182 3.73 -8.69 -2.39
N LEU A 183 3.16 -7.51 -2.67
CA LEU A 183 3.84 -6.42 -3.37
C LEU A 183 5.11 -6.01 -2.64
N ALA A 184 5.02 -5.71 -1.34
CA ALA A 184 6.14 -5.23 -0.54
C ALA A 184 7.27 -6.27 -0.48
N SER A 185 6.94 -7.55 -0.23
CA SER A 185 7.92 -8.65 -0.20
C SER A 185 8.61 -8.83 -1.57
N CYS A 186 7.87 -8.73 -2.68
CA CYS A 186 8.46 -8.76 -4.02
C CYS A 186 9.42 -7.57 -4.26
N MET A 187 9.12 -6.41 -3.67
CA MET A 187 9.98 -5.22 -3.79
C MET A 187 11.28 -5.39 -3.03
N VAL A 188 11.24 -5.91 -1.81
CA VAL A 188 12.44 -6.28 -1.05
C VAL A 188 13.27 -7.28 -1.84
N GLY A 189 12.66 -8.34 -2.36
CA GLY A 189 13.37 -9.37 -3.11
C GLY A 189 14.09 -8.87 -4.37
N TYR A 190 13.49 -7.97 -5.14
CA TYR A 190 14.23 -7.42 -6.29
C TYR A 190 15.30 -6.40 -5.87
N ALA A 191 15.09 -5.63 -4.79
CA ALA A 191 16.07 -4.68 -4.30
C ALA A 191 17.34 -5.41 -3.80
N ASP A 192 17.17 -6.47 -2.98
CA ASP A 192 18.25 -7.36 -2.54
C ASP A 192 19.03 -7.94 -3.73
N ALA A 193 18.31 -8.48 -4.74
CA ALA A 193 18.94 -9.09 -5.90
C ALA A 193 19.76 -8.09 -6.73
N LEU A 194 19.25 -6.87 -6.93
CA LEU A 194 19.97 -5.82 -7.66
C LEU A 194 21.17 -5.29 -6.89
N ALA A 195 21.05 -5.14 -5.57
CA ALA A 195 22.16 -4.76 -4.71
C ALA A 195 23.29 -5.82 -4.72
N LEU A 196 22.92 -7.10 -4.65
CA LEU A 196 23.90 -8.19 -4.77
C LEU A 196 24.60 -8.18 -6.13
N ALA A 197 23.84 -7.95 -7.22
CA ALA A 197 24.40 -7.87 -8.57
C ALA A 197 25.42 -6.73 -8.70
N GLU A 198 25.09 -5.57 -8.18
CA GLU A 198 25.97 -4.40 -8.17
C GLU A 198 27.29 -4.68 -7.43
N GLN A 199 27.22 -5.18 -6.21
CA GLN A 199 28.42 -5.50 -5.42
C GLN A 199 29.26 -6.63 -6.02
N ALA A 200 28.63 -7.55 -6.74
CA ALA A 200 29.32 -8.62 -7.47
C ALA A 200 29.91 -8.17 -8.83
N GLY A 201 29.67 -6.92 -9.24
CA GLY A 201 30.12 -6.40 -10.53
C GLY A 201 29.36 -7.01 -11.73
N ILE A 202 28.12 -7.48 -11.53
CA ILE A 202 27.26 -8.04 -12.56
C ILE A 202 26.28 -6.96 -13.02
N ASP A 203 25.97 -6.92 -14.32
CA ASP A 203 25.01 -5.97 -14.88
C ASP A 203 23.61 -6.19 -14.29
N GLN A 204 23.13 -5.22 -13.50
CA GLN A 204 21.81 -5.24 -12.85
C GLN A 204 20.67 -5.38 -13.87
N ARG A 205 20.79 -4.83 -15.09
CA ARG A 205 19.75 -4.96 -16.12
C ARG A 205 19.65 -6.37 -16.67
N GLN A 206 20.79 -7.05 -16.83
CA GLN A 206 20.80 -8.47 -17.23
C GLN A 206 20.20 -9.36 -16.12
N VAL A 207 20.49 -9.06 -14.84
CA VAL A 207 19.86 -9.79 -13.71
C VAL A 207 18.35 -9.54 -13.69
N LEU A 208 17.90 -8.32 -13.91
CA LEU A 208 16.48 -8.00 -13.99
C LEU A 208 15.80 -8.74 -15.16
N GLU A 209 16.42 -8.83 -16.32
CA GLU A 209 15.94 -9.59 -17.47
C GLU A 209 15.85 -11.09 -17.14
N LEU A 210 16.87 -11.66 -16.48
CA LEU A 210 16.87 -13.04 -16.00
C LEU A 210 15.67 -13.29 -15.06
N MET A 211 15.46 -12.41 -14.08
CA MET A 211 14.32 -12.52 -13.15
C MET A 211 12.98 -12.41 -13.89
N ALA A 212 12.85 -11.48 -14.83
CA ALA A 212 11.60 -11.27 -15.58
C ALA A 212 11.21 -12.48 -16.45
N ASN A 213 12.17 -13.27 -16.89
CA ASN A 213 11.99 -14.48 -17.71
C ASN A 213 11.92 -15.78 -16.86
N GLY A 214 12.27 -15.69 -15.57
CA GLY A 214 12.24 -16.81 -14.62
C GLY A 214 11.12 -16.70 -13.59
N THR A 215 11.15 -17.61 -12.62
CA THR A 215 10.18 -17.64 -11.50
C THR A 215 10.44 -16.59 -10.43
N GLY A 216 11.64 -15.96 -10.42
CA GLY A 216 11.98 -14.89 -9.50
C GLY A 216 11.37 -13.53 -9.84
N GLY A 217 10.72 -13.39 -11.01
CA GLY A 217 10.08 -12.14 -11.42
C GLY A 217 8.70 -11.96 -10.82
N SER A 218 8.27 -10.70 -10.74
CA SER A 218 6.95 -10.29 -10.27
C SER A 218 6.43 -9.09 -11.07
N GLY A 219 5.14 -8.76 -10.92
CA GLY A 219 4.59 -7.52 -11.47
C GLY A 219 5.34 -6.29 -10.96
N ALA A 220 5.74 -6.30 -9.68
CA ALA A 220 6.53 -5.23 -9.06
C ALA A 220 7.92 -5.11 -9.71
N SER A 221 8.67 -6.20 -9.83
CA SER A 221 10.00 -6.17 -10.45
C SER A 221 9.95 -5.70 -11.90
N LYS A 222 8.93 -6.11 -12.67
CA LYS A 222 8.75 -5.68 -14.08
C LYS A 222 8.42 -4.20 -14.23
N ALA A 223 7.58 -3.65 -13.34
CA ALA A 223 7.08 -2.29 -13.46
C ALA A 223 7.96 -1.24 -12.74
N LEU A 224 8.60 -1.61 -11.64
CA LEU A 224 9.24 -0.67 -10.71
C LEU A 224 10.77 -0.76 -10.72
N ALA A 225 11.37 -1.96 -10.85
CA ALA A 225 12.82 -2.10 -10.84
C ALA A 225 13.53 -1.35 -12.00
N PRO A 226 13.00 -1.31 -13.25
CA PRO A 226 13.60 -0.47 -14.29
C PRO A 226 13.65 1.01 -13.92
N LYS A 227 12.60 1.54 -13.28
CA LYS A 227 12.55 2.93 -12.81
C LYS A 227 13.59 3.22 -11.74
N ALA A 228 13.79 2.28 -10.79
CA ALA A 228 14.84 2.38 -9.79
C ALA A 228 16.24 2.47 -10.44
N LEU A 229 16.52 1.61 -11.43
CA LEU A 229 17.77 1.62 -12.18
C LEU A 229 17.96 2.88 -13.04
N ASP A 230 16.87 3.55 -13.44
CA ASP A 230 16.90 4.83 -14.17
C ASP A 230 16.97 6.04 -13.23
N GLY A 231 16.94 5.85 -11.90
CA GLY A 231 16.89 6.94 -10.93
C GLY A 231 15.55 7.69 -10.94
N ASP A 232 14.48 7.09 -11.48
CA ASP A 232 13.12 7.67 -11.49
C ASP A 232 12.35 7.25 -10.25
N TYR A 233 12.39 8.10 -9.23
CA TYR A 233 11.69 7.91 -7.95
C TYR A 233 10.37 8.69 -7.87
N LYS A 234 9.83 9.16 -9.00
CA LYS A 234 8.53 9.83 -9.03
C LYS A 234 7.43 8.88 -8.57
N PRO A 235 6.49 9.34 -7.72
CA PRO A 235 5.48 8.48 -7.14
C PRO A 235 4.36 8.15 -8.12
N GLY A 236 4.24 6.90 -8.54
CA GLY A 236 2.98 6.31 -8.98
C GLY A 236 2.20 5.71 -7.81
N PHE A 237 2.95 5.30 -6.75
CA PHE A 237 2.46 4.91 -5.43
C PHE A 237 3.50 5.33 -4.40
N MET A 238 3.09 6.12 -3.41
CA MET A 238 4.01 6.70 -2.43
C MET A 238 4.46 5.67 -1.40
N VAL A 239 5.71 5.82 -0.95
CA VAL A 239 6.32 5.03 0.13
C VAL A 239 5.46 5.05 1.39
N GLU A 240 5.02 6.23 1.85
CA GLU A 240 4.19 6.39 3.05
C GLU A 240 2.87 5.60 2.98
N HIS A 241 2.27 5.49 1.79
CA HIS A 241 1.03 4.74 1.61
C HIS A 241 1.26 3.23 1.64
N LEU A 242 2.35 2.72 1.03
CA LEU A 242 2.68 1.30 1.12
C LEU A 242 3.08 0.91 2.55
N ARG A 243 3.87 1.75 3.23
CA ARG A 243 4.18 1.56 4.65
C ARG A 243 2.92 1.46 5.50
N LYS A 244 1.96 2.38 5.30
CA LYS A 244 0.64 2.33 5.95
C LYS A 244 -0.08 1.01 5.65
N ASP A 245 -0.12 0.59 4.39
CA ASP A 245 -0.81 -0.64 3.98
C ASP A 245 -0.19 -1.88 4.66
N ILE A 246 1.15 -1.94 4.75
CA ILE A 246 1.84 -3.03 5.46
C ILE A 246 1.52 -2.99 6.97
N ALA A 247 1.50 -1.80 7.57
CA ALA A 247 1.14 -1.65 9.00
C ALA A 247 -0.29 -2.18 9.28
N LEU A 248 -1.25 -1.86 8.42
CA LEU A 248 -2.63 -2.39 8.52
C LEU A 248 -2.66 -3.92 8.37
N ALA A 249 -1.83 -4.47 7.48
CA ALA A 249 -1.74 -5.91 7.30
C ALA A 249 -1.14 -6.60 8.54
N LEU A 250 -0.09 -6.01 9.14
CA LEU A 250 0.52 -6.54 10.37
C LEU A 250 -0.44 -6.46 11.55
N GLN A 251 -1.16 -5.34 11.70
CA GLN A 251 -2.20 -5.23 12.73
C GLN A 251 -3.29 -6.30 12.54
N ARG A 252 -3.72 -6.53 11.29
CA ARG A 252 -4.72 -7.58 11.02
C ARG A 252 -4.16 -8.99 11.28
N ALA A 253 -2.88 -9.22 11.02
CA ALA A 253 -2.21 -10.49 11.32
C ALA A 253 -2.15 -10.76 12.83
N GLU A 254 -1.86 -9.72 13.63
CA GLU A 254 -1.89 -9.79 15.09
C GLU A 254 -3.28 -10.17 15.60
N ASP A 255 -4.36 -9.53 15.10
CA ASP A 255 -5.75 -9.88 15.43
C ASP A 255 -6.09 -11.35 15.13
N LEU A 256 -5.42 -11.95 14.14
CA LEU A 256 -5.67 -13.31 13.66
C LEU A 256 -4.65 -14.34 14.18
N ASP A 257 -3.70 -13.92 15.01
CA ASP A 257 -2.58 -14.75 15.52
C ASP A 257 -1.75 -15.39 14.37
N VAL A 258 -1.39 -14.60 13.35
CA VAL A 258 -0.62 -15.04 12.19
C VAL A 258 0.70 -14.26 12.12
N ALA A 259 1.84 -14.97 12.19
CA ALA A 259 3.15 -14.39 11.99
C ALA A 259 3.42 -14.11 10.51
N MET A 260 3.89 -12.89 10.19
CA MET A 260 4.24 -12.48 8.81
C MET A 260 5.66 -11.89 8.73
N PRO A 261 6.73 -12.68 8.94
CA PRO A 261 8.10 -12.16 9.03
C PRO A 261 8.57 -11.43 7.76
N GLY A 262 8.11 -11.84 6.58
CA GLY A 262 8.40 -11.12 5.33
C GLY A 262 7.76 -9.73 5.28
N ALA A 263 6.56 -9.57 5.82
CA ALA A 263 5.91 -8.26 5.93
C ALA A 263 6.56 -7.38 6.99
N GLU A 264 7.00 -7.95 8.11
CA GLU A 264 7.74 -7.24 9.16
C GLU A 264 9.05 -6.67 8.62
N THR A 265 9.83 -7.48 7.88
CA THR A 265 11.05 -7.03 7.20
C THR A 265 10.76 -5.90 6.21
N ALA A 266 9.73 -6.06 5.37
CA ALA A 266 9.34 -5.03 4.42
C ALA A 266 8.89 -3.75 5.13
N PHE A 267 8.11 -3.85 6.22
CA PHE A 267 7.70 -2.71 7.03
C PHE A 267 8.90 -1.94 7.56
N THR A 268 9.86 -2.64 8.16
CA THR A 268 11.09 -2.03 8.68
C THR A 268 11.82 -1.21 7.62
N LEU A 269 12.03 -1.77 6.42
CA LEU A 269 12.73 -1.09 5.34
C LEU A 269 11.95 0.13 4.80
N PHE A 270 10.64 0.02 4.62
CA PHE A 270 9.82 1.15 4.18
C PHE A 270 9.69 2.22 5.27
N ASP A 271 9.71 1.85 6.54
CA ASP A 271 9.72 2.78 7.66
C ASP A 271 11.04 3.56 7.73
N MET A 272 12.20 2.87 7.62
CA MET A 272 13.51 3.51 7.48
C MET A 272 13.53 4.54 6.36
N LEU A 273 13.01 4.16 5.18
CA LEU A 273 12.94 5.07 4.03
C LEU A 273 12.05 6.29 4.33
N CYS A 274 10.95 6.12 5.05
CA CYS A 274 10.12 7.25 5.50
C CYS A 274 10.87 8.18 6.44
N GLN A 275 11.62 7.65 7.41
CA GLN A 275 12.34 8.44 8.41
C GLN A 275 13.43 9.31 7.76
N ILE A 276 14.14 8.80 6.77
CA ILE A 276 15.20 9.54 6.07
C ILE A 276 14.70 10.48 4.96
N GLY A 277 13.37 10.72 4.89
CA GLY A 277 12.78 11.71 3.98
C GLY A 277 12.14 11.15 2.72
N GLY A 278 12.12 9.82 2.51
CA GLY A 278 11.58 9.18 1.31
C GLY A 278 10.06 9.03 1.25
N SER A 279 9.31 9.50 2.26
CA SER A 279 7.85 9.29 2.40
C SER A 279 7.05 9.57 1.13
N ARG A 280 7.36 10.63 0.41
CA ARG A 280 6.65 11.06 -0.80
C ARG A 280 7.25 10.56 -2.11
N MET A 281 8.33 9.82 -2.05
CA MET A 281 8.90 9.14 -3.22
C MET A 281 8.01 7.99 -3.68
N GLY A 282 8.24 7.53 -4.91
CA GLY A 282 7.68 6.27 -5.39
C GLY A 282 8.27 5.07 -4.65
N THR A 283 7.48 4.02 -4.46
CA THR A 283 7.89 2.83 -3.69
C THR A 283 9.19 2.19 -4.19
N GLN A 284 9.53 2.36 -5.48
CA GLN A 284 10.81 1.90 -6.05
C GLN A 284 12.04 2.58 -5.42
N ALA A 285 11.88 3.68 -4.70
CA ALA A 285 12.94 4.32 -3.93
C ALA A 285 13.49 3.43 -2.80
N LEU A 286 12.85 2.29 -2.50
CA LEU A 286 13.39 1.27 -1.61
C LEU A 286 14.83 0.87 -1.98
N SER A 287 15.17 0.84 -3.28
CA SER A 287 16.53 0.55 -3.76
C SER A 287 17.59 1.52 -3.24
N LEU A 288 17.21 2.75 -2.86
CA LEU A 288 18.14 3.74 -2.31
C LEU A 288 18.71 3.34 -0.95
N LEU A 289 18.03 2.48 -0.20
CA LEU A 289 18.55 1.95 1.07
C LEU A 289 19.80 1.07 0.89
N TYR A 290 20.04 0.58 -0.34
CA TYR A 290 21.18 -0.27 -0.71
C TYR A 290 22.28 0.52 -1.42
N SER A 291 22.05 1.79 -1.74
CA SER A 291 23.02 2.66 -2.39
C SER A 291 23.99 3.28 -1.39
N ASP A 292 25.07 3.86 -1.87
CA ASP A 292 25.92 4.71 -1.03
C ASP A 292 25.17 5.98 -0.56
N GLU A 293 25.66 6.57 0.52
CA GLU A 293 25.06 7.76 1.14
C GLU A 293 24.99 8.95 0.15
N ALA A 294 25.97 9.11 -0.71
CA ALA A 294 26.02 10.20 -1.69
C ALA A 294 24.89 10.08 -2.73
N THR A 295 24.62 8.87 -3.20
CA THR A 295 23.52 8.58 -4.12
C THR A 295 22.16 8.84 -3.46
N GLY A 296 21.96 8.38 -2.22
CA GLY A 296 20.75 8.65 -1.45
C GLY A 296 20.54 10.14 -1.19
N ALA A 297 21.60 10.86 -0.79
CA ALA A 297 21.53 12.31 -0.56
C ALA A 297 21.22 13.09 -1.85
N ALA A 298 21.77 12.66 -3.00
CA ALA A 298 21.45 13.27 -4.30
C ALA A 298 19.96 13.08 -4.67
N ALA A 299 19.34 12.00 -4.21
CA ALA A 299 17.89 11.76 -4.35
C ALA A 299 17.05 12.50 -3.30
N GLY A 300 17.66 13.14 -2.31
CA GLY A 300 16.97 13.93 -1.27
C GLY A 300 16.75 13.18 0.05
N LEU A 301 17.47 12.07 0.27
CA LEU A 301 17.44 11.35 1.55
C LEU A 301 18.48 11.92 2.50
N ASP A 302 18.16 11.91 3.79
CA ASP A 302 19.05 12.35 4.89
C ASP A 302 19.20 11.23 5.93
N TRP A 303 20.29 10.49 5.82
CA TRP A 303 20.62 9.37 6.70
C TRP A 303 20.86 9.77 8.16
N SER A 304 21.16 11.06 8.43
CA SER A 304 21.33 11.54 9.80
C SER A 304 20.03 11.54 10.61
N LEU A 305 18.88 11.43 9.94
CA LEU A 305 17.56 11.34 10.57
C LEU A 305 17.22 9.93 11.04
N LEU A 306 17.99 8.92 10.61
CA LEU A 306 17.77 7.54 11.05
C LEU A 306 18.19 7.39 12.51
N ASN A 307 17.27 6.94 13.35
CA ASN A 307 17.58 6.58 14.73
C ASN A 307 17.94 5.09 14.81
N PRO A 308 19.22 4.73 15.06
CA PRO A 308 19.64 3.33 15.12
C PRO A 308 18.94 2.51 16.21
N GLU A 309 18.44 3.16 17.28
CA GLU A 309 17.76 2.50 18.40
C GLU A 309 16.40 1.92 17.97
N ASP A 310 15.76 2.51 16.96
CA ASP A 310 14.43 2.07 16.47
C ASP A 310 14.50 0.75 15.67
N TYR A 311 15.70 0.33 15.24
CA TYR A 311 15.91 -0.84 14.36
C TYR A 311 16.75 -1.94 15.01
N GLY A 312 16.90 -1.92 16.34
CA GLY A 312 17.60 -2.96 17.07
C GLY A 312 19.02 -3.15 16.51
N ALA A 313 19.89 -2.16 16.61
CA ALA A 313 21.31 -2.43 16.66
C ALA A 313 21.55 -3.28 17.92
N GLY A 314 21.15 -4.55 17.83
CA GLY A 314 21.46 -5.56 18.81
C GLY A 314 22.96 -5.48 19.02
N ASP A 315 23.39 -5.46 20.28
CA ASP A 315 24.77 -5.46 20.73
C ASP A 315 25.63 -6.24 19.75
N GLY A 316 26.40 -5.50 18.94
CA GLY A 316 27.27 -6.07 17.94
C GLY A 316 28.07 -7.15 18.60
N CYS A 317 27.97 -8.36 18.10
CA CYS A 317 28.89 -9.42 18.43
C CYS A 317 30.29 -8.83 18.30
N GLY A 318 30.90 -8.52 19.44
CA GLY A 318 32.18 -7.83 19.53
C GLY A 318 33.31 -8.72 18.99
N CYS A 319 33.35 -8.90 17.66
CA CYS A 319 34.51 -9.36 16.95
C CYS A 319 35.35 -8.13 16.64
N GLY A 320 36.00 -7.59 17.67
CA GLY A 320 37.06 -6.61 17.53
C GLY A 320 38.20 -7.20 16.69
N HIS A 321 38.17 -6.98 15.39
CA HIS A 321 39.34 -7.07 14.57
C HIS A 321 40.07 -5.72 14.59
N GLU A 322 40.88 -5.55 15.63
CA GLU A 322 42.02 -4.63 15.53
C GLU A 322 42.94 -5.15 14.41
N HIS A 323 43.03 -4.40 13.33
CA HIS A 323 44.08 -4.59 12.33
C HIS A 323 45.42 -4.20 12.95
N GLY A 324 46.08 -5.17 13.58
CA GLY A 324 47.49 -5.13 13.93
C GLY A 324 48.25 -5.83 12.82
N GLU A 325 49.16 -5.07 12.20
CA GLU A 325 50.18 -5.59 11.28
C GLU A 325 51.02 -6.69 11.95
N GLY A 326 51.20 -7.82 11.28
CA GLY A 326 52.36 -8.70 11.58
C GLY A 326 52.08 -10.17 11.70
N GLY A 327 52.63 -10.91 10.73
CA GLY A 327 53.24 -12.21 10.98
C GLY A 327 52.47 -13.46 10.56
N CYS A 328 52.79 -13.95 9.37
CA CYS A 328 52.69 -15.36 9.00
C CYS A 328 53.49 -16.25 9.93
N CYS A 329 52.87 -17.34 10.41
CA CYS A 329 53.62 -18.56 10.75
C CYS A 329 52.82 -19.79 10.41
N GLY A 330 53.28 -20.55 9.47
CA GLY A 330 52.85 -21.92 9.23
C GLY A 330 53.39 -22.86 10.32
N GLY A 331 52.70 -23.97 10.55
CA GLY A 331 53.15 -25.04 11.41
C GLY A 331 52.22 -26.20 11.36
N HIS A 332 52.61 -27.25 10.65
CA HIS A 332 52.05 -28.58 10.74
C HIS A 332 52.25 -29.19 12.13
N GLY A 333 51.26 -29.91 12.63
CA GLY A 333 51.42 -30.74 13.80
C GLY A 333 50.22 -31.66 14.03
N GLU A 334 50.41 -32.93 13.71
CA GLU A 334 49.53 -34.04 14.04
C GLU A 334 49.47 -34.27 15.57
N GLY A 335 48.33 -34.72 16.12
CA GLY A 335 48.31 -35.22 17.47
C GLY A 335 46.92 -35.53 18.00
N HIS A 336 46.66 -36.85 18.20
CA HIS A 336 45.52 -37.46 18.83
C HIS A 336 45.19 -36.96 20.24
N GLY A 337 43.90 -36.96 20.65
CA GLY A 337 43.52 -36.97 22.04
C GLY A 337 42.03 -36.89 22.28
N HIS A 338 41.47 -38.01 22.74
CA HIS A 338 40.11 -38.19 23.29
C HIS A 338 39.88 -37.26 24.51
N GLY A 339 38.64 -36.78 24.64
CA GLY A 339 38.18 -36.16 25.87
C GLY A 339 36.69 -35.88 25.85
N GLU A 340 35.97 -36.73 26.56
CA GLU A 340 34.54 -36.69 26.85
C GLU A 340 34.18 -35.52 27.76
N GLY A 341 32.93 -35.06 27.66
CA GLY A 341 32.26 -34.23 28.69
C GLY A 341 31.42 -33.15 28.02
N GLY A 342 30.15 -33.12 28.08
CA GLY A 342 29.17 -33.45 29.05
C GLY A 342 28.04 -32.46 28.83
N CYS A 343 26.94 -32.87 28.21
CA CYS A 343 25.68 -32.13 28.11
C CYS A 343 25.07 -31.97 29.49
N CYS A 344 24.75 -30.76 29.90
CA CYS A 344 23.84 -30.53 31.01
C CYS A 344 22.43 -30.34 30.50
N HIS A 345 21.62 -31.39 30.63
CA HIS A 345 20.17 -31.34 30.71
C HIS A 345 19.79 -30.79 32.10
N HIS A 346 18.91 -29.83 32.14
CA HIS A 346 17.99 -29.61 33.27
C HIS A 346 16.56 -29.62 32.76
N HIS A 347 15.89 -30.75 33.05
CA HIS A 347 14.46 -30.82 33.28
C HIS A 347 14.21 -30.37 34.72
N GLU A 348 13.20 -29.57 34.94
CA GLU A 348 12.38 -29.65 36.16
C GLU A 348 10.95 -29.24 35.86
N GLU A 349 10.06 -30.15 36.19
CA GLU A 349 8.60 -30.02 36.24
C GLU A 349 8.17 -29.17 37.45
N ALA A 350 7.13 -28.38 37.27
CA ALA A 350 5.97 -28.30 38.17
C ALA A 350 4.89 -27.42 37.50
#